data_81010f0f24419dd9289758f21f332470
#
_entry.id   81010f0f24419dd9289758f21f332470
#
_cell.length_a   1.000
_cell.length_b   1.000
_cell.length_c   1.000
_cell.angle_alpha   90.00
_cell.angle_beta   90.00
_cell.angle_gamma   90.00
#
_symmetry.space_group_name_H-M   'P 1'
#
loop_
_entity.id
_entity.type
_entity.pdbx_description
1 polymer ?
#
loop_
_entity_poly.entity_id
_entity_poly.type
_entity_poly.pdbx_seq_one_letter_code
_entity_poly.pdbx_strand_id
1 'polypeptide(L)'
;MNSQDKAREEQLVVFELGQESYGVEIGRVQEIDRMERVTAVPHAPAFVEGVINLRGRITPVVDLRARLGLPRAEPTPRTRIVVAKQGEEWVGLVVDAVSEVLRIPTDAIEPPSSMVVTSESAFLRGIAKLQDRLIILLDLDRVLDKAVRDGLAVPA
;
A
#
# COMPACT_ATOMS: atom_id res chain seq x y z
N MET A 1 -35.34 -2.34 9.87
CA MET A 1 -33.96 -2.53 9.47
C MET A 1 -33.16 -1.25 9.64
N ASN A 2 -31.97 -1.40 10.09
CA ASN A 2 -31.13 -0.27 10.34
C ASN A 2 -30.45 0.19 9.06
N SER A 3 -30.64 1.44 8.67
CA SER A 3 -30.02 1.98 7.46
C SER A 3 -28.50 1.98 7.57
N GLN A 4 -27.95 1.96 8.78
CA GLN A 4 -26.51 1.90 8.97
C GLN A 4 -25.88 0.61 8.46
N ASP A 5 -26.63 -0.50 8.52
CA ASP A 5 -26.12 -1.76 8.02
C ASP A 5 -25.97 -1.74 6.49
N LYS A 6 -26.85 -1.03 5.82
CA LYS A 6 -26.76 -0.87 4.37
C LYS A 6 -25.67 0.10 3.96
N ALA A 7 -25.35 1.04 4.86
CA ALA A 7 -24.41 2.09 4.54
C ALA A 7 -22.96 1.68 4.79
N ARG A 8 -22.71 0.47 5.30
CA ARG A 8 -21.36 0.02 5.58
C ARG A 8 -20.65 -0.35 4.30
N GLU A 9 -19.96 0.62 3.78
CA GLU A 9 -19.13 0.46 2.61
C GLU A 9 -17.77 1.05 2.91
N GLU A 10 -16.77 0.54 2.19
CA GLU A 10 -15.42 1.09 2.26
C GLU A 10 -15.03 1.58 0.88
N GLN A 11 -14.33 2.70 0.85
CA GLN A 11 -13.71 3.16 -0.37
C GLN A 11 -12.25 2.75 -0.38
N LEU A 12 -11.85 2.15 -1.48
CA LEU A 12 -10.50 1.61 -1.63
C LEU A 12 -9.83 2.27 -2.83
N VAL A 13 -8.57 2.60 -2.66
CA VAL A 13 -7.70 2.90 -3.80
C VAL A 13 -7.14 1.57 -4.25
N VAL A 14 -7.44 1.18 -5.49
CA VAL A 14 -7.01 -0.09 -6.06
C VAL A 14 -5.82 0.16 -6.97
N PHE A 15 -4.77 -0.60 -6.74
CA PHE A 15 -3.55 -0.52 -7.53
C PHE A 15 -3.09 -1.92 -7.91
N GLU A 16 -2.14 -1.98 -8.83
CA GLU A 16 -1.65 -3.25 -9.35
C GLU A 16 -0.20 -3.47 -8.99
N LEU A 17 0.10 -4.71 -8.62
CA LEU A 17 1.46 -5.20 -8.48
C LEU A 17 1.51 -6.52 -9.27
N GLY A 18 2.27 -6.52 -10.38
CA GLY A 18 2.24 -7.65 -11.28
C GLY A 18 0.87 -7.82 -11.89
N GLN A 19 0.31 -9.01 -11.76
CA GLN A 19 -0.99 -9.33 -12.33
C GLN A 19 -2.11 -9.29 -11.30
N GLU A 20 -1.80 -8.90 -10.07
CA GLU A 20 -2.77 -8.92 -8.99
C GLU A 20 -3.22 -7.51 -8.61
N SER A 21 -4.48 -7.39 -8.18
CA SER A 21 -5.03 -6.13 -7.69
C SER A 21 -4.94 -6.09 -6.17
N TYR A 22 -4.49 -4.96 -5.67
CA TYR A 22 -4.38 -4.69 -4.24
C TYR A 22 -5.18 -3.46 -3.90
N GLY A 23 -5.55 -3.32 -2.65
CA GLY A 23 -6.32 -2.14 -2.23
C GLY A 23 -5.93 -1.68 -0.84
N VAL A 24 -6.06 -0.37 -0.64
CA VAL A 24 -5.90 0.26 0.67
C VAL A 24 -7.05 1.24 0.88
N GLU A 25 -7.38 1.51 2.13
CA GLU A 25 -8.45 2.45 2.46
C GLU A 25 -8.10 3.84 1.94
N ILE A 26 -9.07 4.47 1.28
CA ILE A 26 -8.83 5.79 0.71
C ILE A 26 -8.48 6.82 1.78
N GLY A 27 -9.00 6.65 3.00
CA GLY A 27 -8.70 7.55 4.11
C GLY A 27 -7.24 7.53 4.54
N ARG A 28 -6.49 6.50 4.15
CA ARG A 28 -5.07 6.40 4.46
C ARG A 28 -4.19 6.93 3.32
N VAL A 29 -4.79 7.39 2.23
CA VAL A 29 -4.04 7.89 1.07
C VAL A 29 -4.08 9.41 1.09
N GLN A 30 -2.90 10.02 1.13
CA GLN A 30 -2.78 11.47 1.10
C GLN A 30 -2.85 11.98 -0.34
N GLU A 31 -2.14 11.33 -1.24
CA GLU A 31 -2.11 11.70 -2.64
C GLU A 31 -1.50 10.57 -3.46
N ILE A 32 -1.66 10.66 -4.77
CA ILE A 32 -1.10 9.71 -5.71
C ILE A 32 -0.29 10.53 -6.72
N ASP A 33 0.99 10.20 -6.84
CA ASP A 33 1.91 10.95 -7.67
C ASP A 33 2.55 10.06 -8.72
N ARG A 34 3.04 10.69 -9.78
CA ARG A 34 3.84 9.99 -10.76
C ARG A 34 5.18 9.64 -10.15
N MET A 35 5.79 8.59 -10.69
CA MET A 35 7.14 8.23 -10.26
C MET A 35 8.10 9.38 -10.60
N GLU A 36 8.92 9.72 -9.63
CA GLU A 36 9.92 10.74 -9.78
C GLU A 36 11.26 10.24 -9.27
N ARG A 37 12.29 11.05 -9.46
CA ARG A 37 13.61 10.66 -9.01
C ARG A 37 13.64 10.56 -7.48
N VAL A 38 14.11 9.41 -7.00
CA VAL A 38 14.24 9.14 -5.58
C VAL A 38 15.71 9.23 -5.19
N THR A 39 15.98 9.93 -4.09
CA THR A 39 17.35 10.02 -3.57
C THR A 39 17.59 8.84 -2.65
N ALA A 40 18.56 8.01 -3.01
CA ALA A 40 18.87 6.81 -2.21
C ALA A 40 19.45 7.19 -0.86
N VAL A 41 19.06 6.44 0.17
CA VAL A 41 19.59 6.60 1.54
C VAL A 41 20.56 5.45 1.79
N PRO A 42 21.83 5.73 2.11
CA PRO A 42 22.80 4.67 2.38
C PRO A 42 22.37 3.80 3.57
N HIS A 43 22.61 2.49 3.44
CA HIS A 43 22.36 1.52 4.49
C HIS A 43 20.87 1.35 4.86
N ALA A 44 19.97 1.85 4.04
CA ALA A 44 18.54 1.61 4.24
C ALA A 44 18.20 0.15 3.89
N PRO A 45 17.13 -0.42 4.47
CA PRO A 45 16.67 -1.75 4.06
C PRO A 45 16.40 -1.83 2.56
N ALA A 46 16.47 -3.05 2.02
CA ALA A 46 16.35 -3.26 0.57
C ALA A 46 15.01 -2.76 0.01
N PHE A 47 13.94 -2.78 0.82
CA PHE A 47 12.63 -2.31 0.35
C PHE A 47 12.48 -0.79 0.37
N VAL A 48 13.44 -0.06 0.94
CA VAL A 48 13.42 1.40 0.95
C VAL A 48 14.14 1.91 -0.29
N GLU A 49 13.40 2.58 -1.18
CA GLU A 49 14.00 3.19 -2.37
C GLU A 49 14.84 4.41 -2.00
N GLY A 50 14.40 5.18 -1.03
CA GLY A 50 15.05 6.39 -0.60
C GLY A 50 14.05 7.43 -0.14
N VAL A 51 14.31 8.69 -0.47
CA VAL A 51 13.44 9.80 -0.09
C VAL A 51 13.18 10.70 -1.28
N ILE A 52 12.02 11.38 -1.25
CA ILE A 52 11.67 12.41 -2.20
C ILE A 52 11.23 13.65 -1.45
N ASN A 53 11.26 14.78 -2.14
CA ASN A 53 10.73 16.03 -1.58
C ASN A 53 9.32 16.22 -2.10
N LEU A 54 8.33 16.05 -1.22
CA LEU A 54 6.93 16.28 -1.54
C LEU A 54 6.48 17.55 -0.85
N ARG A 55 6.28 18.60 -1.63
CA ARG A 55 5.76 19.87 -1.10
C ARG A 55 6.57 20.39 0.10
N GLY A 56 7.88 20.22 0.03
CA GLY A 56 8.77 20.63 1.13
C GLY A 56 8.92 19.61 2.23
N ARG A 57 8.27 18.46 2.15
CA ARG A 57 8.40 17.38 3.12
C ARG A 57 9.33 16.31 2.57
N ILE A 58 10.32 15.95 3.35
CA ILE A 58 11.18 14.82 3.00
C ILE A 58 10.41 13.55 3.31
N THR A 59 10.02 12.83 2.27
CA THR A 59 9.10 11.71 2.38
C THR A 59 9.82 10.42 1.99
N PRO A 60 9.86 9.42 2.90
CA PRO A 60 10.43 8.12 2.56
C PRO A 60 9.62 7.43 1.46
N VAL A 61 10.32 6.68 0.61
CA VAL A 61 9.68 5.93 -0.47
C VAL A 61 10.03 4.46 -0.33
N VAL A 62 9.02 3.63 -0.28
CA VAL A 62 9.14 2.18 -0.12
C VAL A 62 8.72 1.51 -1.42
N ASP A 63 9.53 0.56 -1.89
CA ASP A 63 9.15 -0.30 -2.99
C ASP A 63 8.20 -1.36 -2.44
N LEU A 64 6.92 -1.23 -2.75
CA LEU A 64 5.92 -2.12 -2.19
C LEU A 64 6.11 -3.57 -2.65
N ARG A 65 6.56 -3.78 -3.89
CA ARG A 65 6.88 -5.14 -4.34
C ARG A 65 7.91 -5.78 -3.41
N ALA A 66 8.99 -5.07 -3.16
CA ALA A 66 10.06 -5.59 -2.31
C ALA A 66 9.57 -5.82 -0.88
N ARG A 67 8.75 -4.91 -0.37
CA ARG A 67 8.21 -5.04 0.98
C ARG A 67 7.34 -6.28 1.14
N LEU A 68 6.61 -6.64 0.09
CA LEU A 68 5.72 -7.80 0.10
C LEU A 68 6.41 -9.08 -0.37
N GLY A 69 7.70 -9.03 -0.66
CA GLY A 69 8.44 -10.22 -1.09
C GLY A 69 8.26 -10.56 -2.55
N LEU A 70 7.77 -9.65 -3.36
CA LEU A 70 7.58 -9.88 -4.79
C LEU A 70 8.84 -9.48 -5.57
N PRO A 71 9.05 -10.07 -6.75
CA PRO A 71 10.19 -9.66 -7.58
C PRO A 71 10.14 -8.18 -7.95
N ARG A 72 11.28 -7.55 -8.00
CA ARG A 72 11.36 -6.15 -8.41
C ARG A 72 11.01 -6.01 -9.89
N ALA A 73 10.51 -4.83 -10.23
CA ALA A 73 10.19 -4.49 -11.62
C ALA A 73 10.71 -3.07 -11.90
N GLU A 74 11.13 -2.87 -13.14
CA GLU A 74 11.55 -1.55 -13.59
C GLU A 74 10.33 -0.63 -13.68
N PRO A 75 10.49 0.68 -13.37
CA PRO A 75 9.41 1.63 -13.55
C PRO A 75 8.94 1.69 -15.00
N THR A 76 7.65 1.90 -15.17
CA THR A 76 7.02 2.13 -16.47
C THR A 76 6.30 3.47 -16.42
N PRO A 77 5.76 3.95 -17.54
CA PRO A 77 4.96 5.18 -17.51
C PRO A 77 3.72 5.07 -16.62
N ARG A 78 3.29 3.85 -16.26
CA ARG A 78 2.15 3.65 -15.37
C ARG A 78 2.53 3.64 -13.90
N THR A 79 3.80 3.53 -13.58
CA THR A 79 4.26 3.47 -12.18
C THR A 79 3.81 4.72 -11.42
N ARG A 80 3.33 4.51 -10.20
CA ARG A 80 2.84 5.59 -9.35
C ARG A 80 3.40 5.46 -7.95
N ILE A 81 3.41 6.57 -7.24
CA ILE A 81 3.71 6.58 -5.81
C ILE A 81 2.42 6.90 -5.09
N VAL A 82 1.94 5.95 -4.31
CA VAL A 82 0.77 6.15 -3.44
C VAL A 82 1.31 6.66 -2.12
N VAL A 83 1.01 7.90 -1.79
CA VAL A 83 1.51 8.51 -0.55
C VAL A 83 0.52 8.17 0.55
N ALA A 84 0.94 7.33 1.46
CA ALA A 84 0.11 6.88 2.59
C ALA A 84 0.41 7.71 3.82
N LYS A 85 -0.62 7.85 4.66
CA LYS A 85 -0.50 8.53 5.95
C LYS A 85 -0.40 7.50 7.06
N GLN A 86 0.50 7.75 8.00
CA GLN A 86 0.57 7.01 9.25
C GLN A 86 0.73 8.04 10.36
N GLY A 87 -0.40 8.37 11.02
CA GLY A 87 -0.43 9.52 11.89
C GLY A 87 -0.17 10.77 11.08
N GLU A 88 0.83 11.54 11.47
CA GLU A 88 1.23 12.75 10.76
C GLU A 88 2.35 12.50 9.76
N GLU A 89 2.85 11.27 9.69
CA GLU A 89 3.92 10.93 8.77
C GLU A 89 3.37 10.45 7.44
N TRP A 90 4.12 10.76 6.38
CA TRP A 90 3.79 10.33 5.03
C TRP A 90 4.85 9.33 4.57
N VAL A 91 4.40 8.29 3.88
CA VAL A 91 5.29 7.31 3.27
C VAL A 91 4.79 7.05 1.86
N GLY A 92 5.68 7.16 0.88
CA GLY A 92 5.34 6.84 -0.49
C GLY A 92 5.51 5.35 -0.75
N LEU A 93 4.51 4.76 -1.39
CA LEU A 93 4.54 3.34 -1.78
C LEU A 93 4.59 3.27 -3.30
N VAL A 94 5.65 2.69 -3.85
CA VAL A 94 5.77 2.53 -5.30
C VAL A 94 4.93 1.35 -5.73
N VAL A 95 4.01 1.58 -6.65
CA VAL A 95 3.13 0.54 -7.20
C VAL A 95 3.22 0.56 -8.73
N ASP A 96 2.87 -0.57 -9.36
CA ASP A 96 2.97 -0.69 -10.81
C ASP A 96 2.02 0.23 -11.55
N ALA A 97 0.82 0.38 -11.02
CA ALA A 97 -0.20 1.25 -11.59
C ALA A 97 -1.31 1.44 -10.57
N VAL A 98 -2.00 2.58 -10.65
CA VAL A 98 -3.24 2.79 -9.90
C VAL A 98 -4.38 2.65 -10.89
N SER A 99 -5.31 1.77 -10.59
CA SER A 99 -6.38 1.45 -11.55
C SER A 99 -7.67 2.23 -11.28
N GLU A 100 -8.10 2.31 -10.02
CA GLU A 100 -9.41 2.90 -9.74
C GLU A 100 -9.62 3.12 -8.25
N VAL A 101 -10.67 3.85 -7.93
CA VAL A 101 -11.21 3.92 -6.58
C VAL A 101 -12.52 3.15 -6.58
N LEU A 102 -12.64 2.17 -5.70
CA LEU A 102 -13.83 1.34 -5.61
C LEU A 102 -14.51 1.52 -4.27
N ARG A 103 -15.82 1.47 -4.33
CA ARG A 103 -16.66 1.43 -3.14
C ARG A 103 -17.19 0.02 -3.02
N ILE A 104 -16.89 -0.66 -1.92
CA ILE A 104 -17.29 -2.06 -1.74
C ILE A 104 -18.04 -2.23 -0.42
N PRO A 105 -19.00 -3.16 -0.38
CA PRO A 105 -19.64 -3.50 0.90
C PRO A 105 -18.62 -4.12 1.85
N THR A 106 -18.71 -3.75 3.11
CA THR A 106 -17.78 -4.29 4.12
C THR A 106 -17.89 -5.82 4.21
N ASP A 107 -19.08 -6.36 4.02
CA ASP A 107 -19.30 -7.81 4.09
C ASP A 107 -18.77 -8.57 2.87
N ALA A 108 -18.32 -7.86 1.83
CA ALA A 108 -17.64 -8.49 0.71
C ALA A 108 -16.17 -8.78 1.02
N ILE A 109 -15.67 -8.33 2.17
CA ILE A 109 -14.29 -8.53 2.57
C ILE A 109 -14.20 -9.77 3.46
N GLU A 110 -13.44 -10.75 3.01
CA GLU A 110 -13.20 -11.96 3.78
C GLU A 110 -11.83 -11.87 4.45
N PRO A 111 -11.72 -12.30 5.72
CA PRO A 111 -10.41 -12.35 6.38
C PRO A 111 -9.50 -13.37 5.70
N PRO A 112 -8.19 -13.25 5.82
CA PRO A 112 -7.28 -14.25 5.26
C PRO A 112 -7.56 -15.62 5.87
N SER A 113 -7.52 -16.65 5.04
CA SER A 113 -7.68 -18.01 5.51
C SER A 113 -6.47 -18.41 6.34
N SER A 114 -6.68 -19.14 7.44
CA SER A 114 -5.58 -19.64 8.26
C SER A 114 -4.67 -20.58 7.49
N MET A 115 -5.14 -21.14 6.39
CA MET A 115 -4.33 -22.04 5.55
C MET A 115 -3.28 -21.31 4.74
N VAL A 116 -3.41 -19.99 4.56
CA VAL A 116 -2.46 -19.21 3.78
C VAL A 116 -1.69 -18.22 4.65
N VAL A 117 -1.72 -18.41 5.97
CA VAL A 117 -0.99 -17.52 6.88
C VAL A 117 0.49 -17.84 6.80
N THR A 118 1.25 -16.91 6.26
CA THR A 118 2.70 -16.95 6.19
C THR A 118 3.21 -15.62 6.70
N SER A 119 4.54 -15.45 6.72
CA SER A 119 5.09 -14.16 7.10
C SER A 119 4.66 -13.04 6.12
N GLU A 120 4.50 -13.38 4.84
CA GLU A 120 4.04 -12.40 3.86
C GLU A 120 2.55 -12.08 4.04
N SER A 121 1.75 -13.06 4.43
CA SER A 121 0.32 -12.84 4.64
C SER A 121 0.03 -12.00 5.87
N ALA A 122 1.03 -11.73 6.70
CA ALA A 122 0.85 -10.84 7.85
C ALA A 122 0.49 -9.43 7.42
N PHE A 123 0.75 -9.05 6.17
CA PHE A 123 0.40 -7.72 5.65
C PHE A 123 -1.04 -7.65 5.15
N LEU A 124 -1.73 -8.78 5.08
CA LEU A 124 -3.07 -8.83 4.51
C LEU A 124 -4.11 -8.50 5.57
N ARG A 125 -5.00 -7.60 5.22
CA ARG A 125 -6.18 -7.32 6.02
C ARG A 125 -7.30 -8.27 5.64
N GLY A 126 -7.41 -8.60 4.37
CA GLY A 126 -8.45 -9.48 3.87
C GLY A 126 -8.43 -9.51 2.36
N ILE A 127 -9.45 -10.16 1.79
CA ILE A 127 -9.60 -10.25 0.35
C ILE A 127 -11.04 -9.84 0.02
N ALA A 128 -11.18 -8.85 -0.85
CA ALA A 128 -12.48 -8.42 -1.32
C ALA A 128 -12.85 -9.24 -2.56
N LYS A 129 -14.03 -9.86 -2.51
CA LYS A 129 -14.56 -10.62 -3.64
C LYS A 129 -15.60 -9.76 -4.34
N LEU A 130 -15.32 -9.43 -5.59
CA LEU A 130 -16.22 -8.64 -6.42
C LEU A 130 -16.46 -9.40 -7.71
N GLN A 131 -17.62 -10.07 -7.80
CA GLN A 131 -17.94 -10.89 -8.95
C GLN A 131 -16.80 -11.86 -9.24
N ASP A 132 -16.07 -11.66 -10.33
CA ASP A 132 -14.97 -12.54 -10.73
C ASP A 132 -13.60 -11.94 -10.41
N ARG A 133 -13.56 -10.87 -9.60
CA ARG A 133 -12.30 -10.21 -9.21
C ARG A 133 -12.01 -10.45 -7.74
N LEU A 134 -10.73 -10.60 -7.46
CA LEU A 134 -10.23 -10.59 -6.09
C LEU A 134 -9.33 -9.40 -5.92
N ILE A 135 -9.52 -8.67 -4.83
CA ILE A 135 -8.66 -7.54 -4.48
C ILE A 135 -8.07 -7.84 -3.12
N ILE A 136 -6.75 -7.87 -3.06
CA ILE A 136 -6.02 -8.17 -1.84
C ILE A 136 -5.90 -6.88 -1.04
N LEU A 137 -6.53 -6.83 0.14
CA LEU A 137 -6.51 -5.65 0.97
C LEU A 137 -5.32 -5.69 1.90
N LEU A 138 -4.58 -4.60 1.93
CA LEU A 138 -3.39 -4.49 2.75
C LEU A 138 -3.70 -3.75 4.05
N ASP A 139 -3.11 -4.22 5.12
CA ASP A 139 -3.10 -3.53 6.41
C ASP A 139 -1.87 -2.62 6.41
N LEU A 140 -2.08 -1.33 6.17
CA LEU A 140 -0.96 -0.39 6.07
C LEU A 140 -0.17 -0.29 7.37
N ASP A 141 -0.81 -0.47 8.51
CA ASP A 141 -0.07 -0.42 9.78
C ASP A 141 0.94 -1.55 9.86
N ARG A 142 0.61 -2.71 9.30
CA ARG A 142 1.55 -3.83 9.26
C ARG A 142 2.58 -3.68 8.16
N VAL A 143 2.18 -3.15 7.01
CA VAL A 143 3.14 -2.86 5.93
C VAL A 143 4.18 -1.86 6.41
N LEU A 144 3.74 -0.85 7.19
CA LEU A 144 4.58 0.21 7.71
C LEU A 144 4.86 0.01 9.20
N ASP A 145 5.11 -1.23 9.59
CA ASP A 145 5.33 -1.57 10.99
C ASP A 145 6.66 -1.01 11.51
N LYS A 146 6.96 -1.34 12.77
CA LYS A 146 8.14 -0.81 13.43
C LYS A 146 9.42 -1.10 12.64
N ALA A 147 9.53 -2.27 12.02
CA ALA A 147 10.74 -2.62 11.28
C ALA A 147 10.96 -1.67 10.10
N VAL A 148 9.88 -1.34 9.39
CA VAL A 148 9.96 -0.37 8.29
C VAL A 148 10.29 1.01 8.83
N ARG A 149 9.62 1.43 9.90
CA ARG A 149 9.85 2.75 10.49
C ARG A 149 11.27 2.88 11.02
N ASP A 150 11.77 1.84 11.66
CA ASP A 150 13.15 1.85 12.14
C ASP A 150 14.14 1.91 10.98
N GLY A 151 13.84 1.23 9.89
CA GLY A 151 14.66 1.28 8.70
C GLY A 151 14.60 2.62 7.98
N LEU A 152 13.51 3.39 8.18
CA LEU A 152 13.37 4.72 7.62
C LEU A 152 14.02 5.79 8.51
N ALA A 153 14.33 5.45 9.76
CA ALA A 153 14.99 6.38 10.65
C ALA A 153 16.43 6.59 10.17
N VAL A 154 16.77 7.84 9.88
CA VAL A 154 18.11 8.17 9.43
C VAL A 154 18.97 8.30 10.68
N PRO A 155 20.05 7.50 10.78
CA PRO A 155 20.95 7.64 11.93
C PRO A 155 21.54 9.06 11.98
N ALA A 156 21.56 9.60 13.17
CA ALA A 156 22.11 10.93 13.34
C ALA A 156 23.62 10.93 13.08
#